data_0c7ef332ee9c73ff925d7846d9a043aa
#
_entry.id   0c7ef332ee9c73ff925d7846d9a043aa
#
_cell.length_a   1.000
_cell.length_b   1.000
_cell.length_c   1.000
_cell.angle_alpha   90.00
_cell.angle_beta   90.00
_cell.angle_gamma   90.00
#
_symmetry.space_group_name_H-M   'P 1'
#
loop_
_entity.id
_entity.type
_entity.pdbx_description
1 polymer ?
#
loop_
_entity_poly.entity_id
_entity_poly.type
_entity_poly.pdbx_seq_one_letter_code
_entity_poly.pdbx_strand_id
1 'polypeptide(L)'
;MNYALIGCGRISFNHVAAALENKLKIVALCDVIPAHMEEKIHRFQLPDTVKQYTDYRQMLKNEKLDLVAIATESGKHAAIALDCIEAGVNLIIEKPIALSLADADKIIARAEEKGVNVCACHQNRFNKSIQKIREAMEEGRFGRLFHGTAHIRWNRGPAYYEQAPWRGTWEQDGGALMNQCIHNIDLLRWMMGDEVDEVMAYTDNLNHGYIQAEDLGIAVVRFR
;
A
#
# COMPACT_ATOMS: atom_id res chain seq x y z
N MET A 1 -17.04 -3.16 13.94
CA MET A 1 -16.22 -2.00 13.57
C MET A 1 -16.83 -1.35 12.34
N ASN A 2 -16.99 -0.03 12.38
CA ASN A 2 -17.40 0.77 11.23
C ASN A 2 -16.18 1.02 10.34
N TYR A 3 -16.26 0.59 9.10
CA TYR A 3 -15.20 0.64 8.12
C TYR A 3 -15.55 1.59 6.98
N ALA A 4 -14.58 2.36 6.51
CA ALA A 4 -14.69 3.13 5.28
C ALA A 4 -13.47 2.92 4.38
N LEU A 5 -13.65 3.17 3.08
CA LEU A 5 -12.62 3.06 2.06
C LEU A 5 -12.45 4.38 1.34
N ILE A 6 -11.20 4.87 1.24
CA ILE A 6 -10.79 6.04 0.46
C ILE A 6 -9.97 5.56 -0.74
N GLY A 7 -10.47 5.86 -1.95
CA GLY A 7 -9.94 5.33 -3.20
C GLY A 7 -10.65 4.04 -3.59
N CYS A 8 -11.56 4.15 -4.57
CA CYS A 8 -12.36 3.03 -5.09
C CYS A 8 -11.86 2.53 -6.46
N GLY A 9 -10.56 2.69 -6.74
CA GLY A 9 -9.90 2.20 -7.94
C GLY A 9 -9.74 0.68 -7.98
N ARG A 10 -8.78 0.20 -8.78
CA ARG A 10 -8.60 -1.24 -9.06
C ARG A 10 -8.34 -2.09 -7.81
N ILE A 11 -7.45 -1.63 -6.89
CA ILE A 11 -7.08 -2.41 -5.71
C ILE A 11 -8.17 -2.44 -4.65
N SER A 12 -9.07 -1.48 -4.64
CA SER A 12 -10.16 -1.35 -3.68
C SER A 12 -11.08 -2.55 -3.62
N PHE A 13 -11.16 -3.31 -4.72
CA PHE A 13 -11.90 -4.57 -4.78
C PHE A 13 -11.46 -5.54 -3.66
N ASN A 14 -10.16 -5.68 -3.46
CA ASN A 14 -9.61 -6.55 -2.41
C ASN A 14 -9.95 -6.03 -1.01
N HIS A 15 -9.96 -4.71 -0.82
CA HIS A 15 -10.32 -4.09 0.46
C HIS A 15 -11.79 -4.30 0.81
N VAL A 16 -12.69 -4.14 -0.15
CA VAL A 16 -14.12 -4.40 0.06
C VAL A 16 -14.37 -5.88 0.36
N ALA A 17 -13.76 -6.78 -0.43
CA ALA A 17 -13.87 -8.22 -0.21
C ALA A 17 -13.37 -8.61 1.20
N ALA A 18 -12.17 -8.15 1.58
CA ALA A 18 -11.58 -8.40 2.89
C ALA A 18 -12.44 -7.83 4.04
N ALA A 19 -13.00 -6.63 3.88
CA ALA A 19 -13.88 -6.05 4.87
C ALA A 19 -15.14 -6.90 5.11
N LEU A 20 -15.75 -7.40 4.03
CA LEU A 20 -16.93 -8.26 4.11
C LEU A 20 -16.60 -9.64 4.73
N GLU A 21 -15.48 -10.25 4.32
CA GLU A 21 -15.01 -11.53 4.87
C GLU A 21 -14.75 -11.44 6.38
N ASN A 22 -14.17 -10.31 6.82
CA ASN A 22 -13.94 -10.03 8.23
C ASN A 22 -15.16 -9.46 8.97
N LYS A 23 -16.33 -9.43 8.33
CA LYS A 23 -17.59 -8.96 8.91
C LYS A 23 -17.53 -7.51 9.43
N LEU A 24 -16.71 -6.68 8.78
CA LEU A 24 -16.70 -5.25 9.07
C LEU A 24 -17.95 -4.60 8.47
N LYS A 25 -18.50 -3.60 9.18
CA LYS A 25 -19.62 -2.82 8.67
C LYS A 25 -19.07 -1.72 7.76
N ILE A 26 -19.19 -1.89 6.45
CA ILE A 26 -18.86 -0.84 5.49
C ILE A 26 -19.92 0.25 5.62
N VAL A 27 -19.54 1.43 6.09
CA VAL A 27 -20.46 2.55 6.31
C VAL A 27 -20.31 3.63 5.25
N ALA A 28 -19.11 3.77 4.64
CA ALA A 28 -18.87 4.75 3.61
C ALA A 28 -17.79 4.31 2.60
N LEU A 29 -17.95 4.80 1.38
CA LEU A 29 -16.96 4.78 0.31
C LEU A 29 -16.63 6.21 -0.10
N CYS A 30 -15.37 6.48 -0.44
CA CYS A 30 -14.94 7.79 -0.91
C CYS A 30 -14.06 7.65 -2.16
N ASP A 31 -14.43 8.33 -3.24
CA ASP A 31 -13.63 8.47 -4.46
C ASP A 31 -14.01 9.76 -5.17
N VAL A 32 -13.05 10.43 -5.78
CA VAL A 32 -13.30 11.63 -6.58
C VAL A 32 -14.13 11.37 -7.84
N ILE A 33 -14.22 10.09 -8.26
CA ILE A 33 -15.02 9.61 -9.39
C ILE A 33 -16.19 8.79 -8.84
N PRO A 34 -17.42 9.34 -8.82
CA PRO A 34 -18.60 8.66 -8.26
C PRO A 34 -18.84 7.25 -8.81
N ALA A 35 -18.64 7.07 -10.12
CA ALA A 35 -18.84 5.78 -10.78
C ALA A 35 -18.00 4.64 -10.20
N HIS A 36 -16.82 4.94 -9.61
CA HIS A 36 -16.00 3.94 -8.93
C HIS A 36 -16.66 3.39 -7.67
N MET A 37 -17.37 4.24 -6.93
CA MET A 37 -18.11 3.83 -5.74
C MET A 37 -19.35 3.02 -6.13
N GLU A 38 -20.09 3.48 -7.13
CA GLU A 38 -21.29 2.79 -7.66
C GLU A 38 -20.94 1.38 -8.13
N GLU A 39 -19.82 1.22 -8.85
CA GLU A 39 -19.32 -0.10 -9.28
C GLU A 39 -19.11 -1.03 -8.08
N LYS A 40 -18.52 -0.55 -6.97
CA LYS A 40 -18.29 -1.36 -5.77
C LYS A 40 -19.60 -1.71 -5.07
N ILE A 41 -20.51 -0.75 -4.93
CA ILE A 41 -21.85 -0.99 -4.35
C ILE A 41 -22.56 -2.08 -5.12
N HIS A 42 -22.65 -1.94 -6.45
CA HIS A 42 -23.34 -2.89 -7.29
C HIS A 42 -22.68 -4.28 -7.27
N ARG A 43 -21.35 -4.33 -7.44
CA ARG A 43 -20.60 -5.60 -7.55
C ARG A 43 -20.63 -6.42 -6.27
N PHE A 44 -20.56 -5.77 -5.12
CA PHE A 44 -20.58 -6.43 -3.81
C PHE A 44 -21.97 -6.45 -3.16
N GLN A 45 -22.99 -5.96 -3.85
CA GLN A 45 -24.33 -5.86 -3.33
C GLN A 45 -24.37 -5.18 -1.95
N LEU A 46 -23.60 -4.09 -1.82
CA LEU A 46 -23.56 -3.36 -0.56
C LEU A 46 -24.93 -2.70 -0.30
N PRO A 47 -25.35 -2.60 0.98
CA PRO A 47 -26.64 -2.04 1.31
C PRO A 47 -26.72 -0.54 0.98
N ASP A 48 -27.92 -0.04 0.67
CA ASP A 48 -28.21 1.37 0.36
C ASP A 48 -27.86 2.35 1.49
N THR A 49 -27.59 1.82 2.67
CA THR A 49 -27.12 2.59 3.83
C THR A 49 -25.66 3.02 3.74
N VAL A 50 -24.88 2.45 2.82
CA VAL A 50 -23.48 2.86 2.59
C VAL A 50 -23.48 4.25 1.96
N LYS A 51 -22.79 5.18 2.62
CA LYS A 51 -22.69 6.57 2.16
C LYS A 51 -21.57 6.71 1.13
N GLN A 52 -21.77 7.61 0.19
CA GLN A 52 -20.79 7.92 -0.85
C GLN A 52 -20.31 9.37 -0.69
N TYR A 53 -18.99 9.56 -0.75
CA TYR A 53 -18.34 10.86 -0.61
C TYR A 53 -17.33 11.09 -1.73
N THR A 54 -17.30 12.30 -2.27
CA THR A 54 -16.24 12.73 -3.20
C THR A 54 -15.10 13.47 -2.49
N ASP A 55 -15.30 13.78 -1.21
CA ASP A 55 -14.30 14.42 -0.33
C ASP A 55 -14.22 13.61 0.98
N TYR A 56 -13.05 12.99 1.23
CA TYR A 56 -12.83 12.18 2.42
C TYR A 56 -12.87 12.99 3.73
N ARG A 57 -12.58 14.29 3.68
CA ARG A 57 -12.67 15.15 4.87
C ARG A 57 -14.11 15.31 5.33
N GLN A 58 -15.04 15.42 4.38
CA GLN A 58 -16.46 15.40 4.71
C GLN A 58 -16.90 14.06 5.27
N MET A 59 -16.39 12.95 4.72
CA MET A 59 -16.64 11.60 5.26
C MET A 59 -16.15 11.47 6.70
N LEU A 60 -14.91 11.87 6.99
CA LEU A 60 -14.34 11.83 8.35
C LEU A 60 -15.13 12.68 9.35
N LYS A 61 -15.70 13.80 8.90
CA LYS A 61 -16.51 14.68 9.74
C LYS A 61 -17.91 14.13 10.04
N ASN A 62 -18.51 13.44 9.07
CA ASN A 62 -19.90 13.05 9.12
C ASN A 62 -20.14 11.62 9.61
N GLU A 63 -19.15 10.74 9.49
CA GLU A 63 -19.28 9.33 9.80
C GLU A 63 -18.50 8.96 11.08
N LYS A 64 -19.07 8.09 11.89
CA LYS A 64 -18.36 7.48 13.02
C LYS A 64 -17.56 6.28 12.49
N LEU A 65 -16.26 6.42 12.39
CA LEU A 65 -15.35 5.43 11.81
C LEU A 65 -14.42 4.83 12.86
N ASP A 66 -14.24 3.51 12.80
CA ASP A 66 -13.27 2.77 13.62
C ASP A 66 -12.01 2.44 12.82
N LEU A 67 -12.16 2.22 11.50
CA LEU A 67 -11.09 1.81 10.58
C LEU A 67 -11.32 2.40 9.19
N VAL A 68 -10.28 2.96 8.61
CA VAL A 68 -10.26 3.45 7.22
C VAL A 68 -9.17 2.73 6.44
N ALA A 69 -9.49 2.25 5.24
CA ALA A 69 -8.48 1.85 4.27
C ALA A 69 -8.22 2.98 3.27
N ILE A 70 -6.95 3.25 2.98
CA ILE A 70 -6.49 4.23 1.99
C ILE A 70 -5.92 3.46 0.81
N ALA A 71 -6.58 3.57 -0.35
CA ALA A 71 -6.26 2.84 -1.58
C ALA A 71 -6.24 3.78 -2.81
N THR A 72 -5.78 5.00 -2.59
CA THR A 72 -5.58 6.04 -3.60
C THR A 72 -4.25 5.86 -4.35
N GLU A 73 -3.86 6.81 -5.18
CA GLU A 73 -2.49 6.92 -5.68
C GLU A 73 -1.50 7.18 -4.55
N SER A 74 -0.28 6.64 -4.70
CA SER A 74 0.73 6.60 -3.64
C SER A 74 1.12 7.98 -3.09
N GLY A 75 1.19 8.99 -3.95
CA GLY A 75 1.55 10.35 -3.53
C GLY A 75 0.54 11.02 -2.60
N LYS A 76 -0.68 10.49 -2.49
CA LYS A 76 -1.71 11.02 -1.59
C LYS A 76 -1.82 10.29 -0.26
N HIS A 77 -1.17 9.15 -0.10
CA HIS A 77 -1.30 8.34 1.10
C HIS A 77 -0.98 9.12 2.37
N ALA A 78 0.13 9.83 2.39
CA ALA A 78 0.59 10.52 3.60
C ALA A 78 -0.37 11.62 4.07
N ALA A 79 -0.84 12.48 3.16
CA ALA A 79 -1.74 13.56 3.50
C ALA A 79 -3.09 13.04 4.04
N ILE A 80 -3.65 12.02 3.37
CA ILE A 80 -4.90 11.39 3.79
C ILE A 80 -4.73 10.67 5.12
N ALA A 81 -3.60 9.95 5.30
CA ALA A 81 -3.31 9.25 6.54
C ALA A 81 -3.24 10.20 7.74
N LEU A 82 -2.54 11.32 7.60
CA LEU A 82 -2.43 12.31 8.67
C LEU A 82 -3.79 12.90 9.05
N ASP A 83 -4.64 13.24 8.07
CA ASP A 83 -6.00 13.73 8.35
C ASP A 83 -6.85 12.66 9.08
N CYS A 84 -6.73 11.38 8.71
CA CYS A 84 -7.42 10.28 9.39
C CYS A 84 -6.91 10.07 10.82
N ILE A 85 -5.57 10.16 11.04
CA ILE A 85 -4.96 10.05 12.37
C ILE A 85 -5.44 11.20 13.27
N GLU A 86 -5.53 12.44 12.73
CA GLU A 86 -6.09 13.57 13.48
C GLU A 86 -7.55 13.34 13.88
N ALA A 87 -8.31 12.64 13.06
CA ALA A 87 -9.68 12.23 13.38
C ALA A 87 -9.77 11.05 14.37
N GLY A 88 -8.63 10.47 14.80
CA GLY A 88 -8.57 9.35 15.75
C GLY A 88 -8.99 8.00 15.16
N VAL A 89 -8.81 7.80 13.85
CA VAL A 89 -9.26 6.59 13.14
C VAL A 89 -8.09 5.67 12.82
N ASN A 90 -8.21 4.37 13.09
CA ASN A 90 -7.21 3.38 12.72
C ASN A 90 -7.12 3.21 11.20
N LEU A 91 -5.93 2.86 10.69
CA LEU A 91 -5.65 2.88 9.27
C LEU A 91 -5.08 1.58 8.72
N ILE A 92 -5.52 1.25 7.52
CA ILE A 92 -4.84 0.37 6.59
C ILE A 92 -4.44 1.24 5.39
N ILE A 93 -3.15 1.34 5.08
CA ILE A 93 -2.64 2.14 3.98
C ILE A 93 -2.06 1.22 2.92
N GLU A 94 -2.47 1.38 1.65
CA GLU A 94 -1.79 0.68 0.55
C GLU A 94 -0.32 1.05 0.48
N LYS A 95 0.44 0.13 -0.06
CA LYS A 95 1.88 0.34 -0.24
C LYS A 95 2.16 1.31 -1.42
N PRO A 96 3.22 2.10 -1.32
CA PRO A 96 4.01 2.38 -0.13
C PRO A 96 3.22 3.22 0.88
N ILE A 97 3.59 3.15 2.15
CA ILE A 97 2.94 3.97 3.21
C ILE A 97 3.04 5.47 2.90
N ALA A 98 4.18 5.89 2.32
CA ALA A 98 4.45 7.23 1.80
C ALA A 98 5.54 7.14 0.73
N LEU A 99 5.71 8.20 -0.07
CA LEU A 99 6.79 8.32 -1.07
C LEU A 99 8.06 8.95 -0.50
N SER A 100 8.02 9.53 0.71
CA SER A 100 9.19 10.08 1.39
C SER A 100 9.34 9.51 2.79
N LEU A 101 10.58 9.38 3.27
CA LEU A 101 10.87 8.97 4.64
C LEU A 101 10.31 10.00 5.65
N ALA A 102 10.44 11.30 5.36
CA ALA A 102 9.93 12.35 6.22
C ALA A 102 8.41 12.26 6.44
N ASP A 103 7.65 11.87 5.42
CA ASP A 103 6.19 11.68 5.55
C ASP A 103 5.86 10.36 6.27
N ALA A 104 6.64 9.30 6.02
CA ALA A 104 6.50 8.05 6.78
C ALA A 104 6.75 8.27 8.28
N ASP A 105 7.83 8.98 8.62
CA ASP A 105 8.16 9.32 10.01
C ASP A 105 7.07 10.16 10.68
N LYS A 106 6.49 11.15 9.95
CA LYS A 106 5.35 11.93 10.45
C LYS A 106 4.12 11.06 10.74
N ILE A 107 3.81 10.12 9.84
CA ILE A 107 2.68 9.20 10.03
C ILE A 107 2.91 8.38 11.31
N ILE A 108 4.10 7.81 11.49
CA ILE A 108 4.45 6.97 12.65
C ILE A 108 4.34 7.80 13.94
N ALA A 109 5.05 8.92 14.01
CA ALA A 109 5.06 9.78 15.19
C ALA A 109 3.66 10.27 15.57
N ARG A 110 2.86 10.65 14.57
CA ARG A 110 1.52 11.15 14.81
C ARG A 110 0.55 10.06 15.23
N ALA A 111 0.69 8.85 14.67
CA ALA A 111 -0.10 7.69 15.06
C ALA A 111 0.19 7.29 16.53
N GLU A 112 1.45 7.29 16.94
CA GLU A 112 1.86 7.04 18.33
C GLU A 112 1.27 8.09 19.28
N GLU A 113 1.40 9.38 18.95
CA GLU A 113 0.88 10.48 19.77
C GLU A 113 -0.65 10.40 19.96
N LYS A 114 -1.38 10.00 18.91
CA LYS A 114 -2.84 9.89 18.94
C LYS A 114 -3.35 8.54 19.43
N GLY A 115 -2.49 7.55 19.65
CA GLY A 115 -2.88 6.20 20.01
C GLY A 115 -3.65 5.47 18.89
N VAL A 116 -3.35 5.78 17.63
CA VAL A 116 -3.98 5.22 16.44
C VAL A 116 -3.09 4.12 15.86
N ASN A 117 -3.70 3.00 15.48
CA ASN A 117 -2.99 1.93 14.80
C ASN A 117 -2.93 2.19 13.29
N VAL A 118 -1.74 2.07 12.72
CA VAL A 118 -1.48 2.18 11.28
C VAL A 118 -0.84 0.90 10.76
N CYS A 119 -1.41 0.33 9.72
CA CYS A 119 -0.89 -0.85 9.03
C CYS A 119 -0.63 -0.54 7.56
N ALA A 120 0.61 -0.72 7.09
CA ALA A 120 0.94 -0.69 5.67
C ALA A 120 0.68 -2.04 5.01
N CYS A 121 0.09 -2.03 3.80
CA CYS A 121 -0.27 -3.25 3.07
C CYS A 121 0.93 -3.95 2.43
N HIS A 122 1.69 -4.70 3.20
CA HIS A 122 2.67 -5.67 2.70
C HIS A 122 2.07 -7.09 2.66
N GLN A 123 0.99 -7.24 1.90
CA GLN A 123 0.16 -8.44 1.88
C GLN A 123 0.92 -9.72 1.46
N ASN A 124 2.02 -9.59 0.72
CA ASN A 124 2.82 -10.75 0.32
C ASN A 124 3.42 -11.51 1.51
N ARG A 125 3.62 -10.85 2.65
CA ARG A 125 4.03 -11.52 3.90
C ARG A 125 3.03 -12.56 4.38
N PHE A 126 1.75 -12.44 3.98
CA PHE A 126 0.66 -13.33 4.38
C PHE A 126 0.35 -14.44 3.36
N ASN A 127 1.10 -14.52 2.26
CA ASN A 127 1.01 -15.66 1.36
C ASN A 127 1.43 -16.95 2.08
N LYS A 128 0.64 -18.02 1.95
CA LYS A 128 0.88 -19.29 2.66
C LYS A 128 2.30 -19.86 2.49
N SER A 129 2.85 -19.75 1.27
CA SER A 129 4.23 -20.17 0.99
C SER A 129 5.26 -19.31 1.72
N ILE A 130 5.04 -18.01 1.78
CA ILE A 130 5.91 -17.05 2.48
C ILE A 130 5.86 -17.27 4.00
N GLN A 131 4.66 -17.45 4.54
CA GLN A 131 4.48 -17.79 5.96
C GLN A 131 5.21 -19.09 6.32
N LYS A 132 5.13 -20.10 5.46
CA LYS A 132 5.81 -21.39 5.69
C LYS A 132 7.34 -21.29 5.63
N ILE A 133 7.87 -20.44 4.73
CA ILE A 133 9.30 -20.15 4.69
C ILE A 133 9.72 -19.44 6.00
N ARG A 134 8.96 -18.42 6.41
CA ARG A 134 9.25 -17.66 7.63
C ARG A 134 9.24 -18.54 8.88
N GLU A 135 8.24 -19.41 9.04
CA GLU A 135 8.16 -20.38 10.09
C GLU A 135 9.42 -21.29 10.15
N ALA A 136 9.82 -21.83 8.99
CA ALA A 136 11.00 -22.68 8.90
C ALA A 136 12.31 -21.92 9.23
N MET A 137 12.37 -20.63 8.94
CA MET A 137 13.50 -19.77 9.32
C MET A 137 13.53 -19.54 10.83
N GLU A 138 12.39 -19.23 11.44
CA GLU A 138 12.25 -19.03 12.89
C GLU A 138 12.55 -20.29 13.69
N GLU A 139 12.24 -21.47 13.12
CA GLU A 139 12.64 -22.78 13.67
C GLU A 139 14.13 -23.12 13.45
N GLY A 140 14.89 -22.24 12.80
CA GLY A 140 16.32 -22.42 12.53
C GLY A 140 16.67 -23.48 11.48
N ARG A 141 15.70 -23.93 10.67
CA ARG A 141 15.91 -25.00 9.67
C ARG A 141 16.92 -24.65 8.58
N PHE A 142 17.07 -23.36 8.28
CA PHE A 142 18.02 -22.88 7.26
C PHE A 142 19.43 -22.63 7.82
N GLY A 143 19.58 -22.65 9.14
CA GLY A 143 20.83 -22.24 9.77
C GLY A 143 21.17 -20.78 9.48
N ARG A 144 22.47 -20.47 9.33
CA ARG A 144 22.92 -19.12 9.00
C ARG A 144 22.65 -18.81 7.52
N LEU A 145 21.93 -17.75 7.29
CA LEU A 145 21.73 -17.22 5.92
C LEU A 145 22.96 -16.42 5.48
N PHE A 146 23.52 -16.74 4.33
CA PHE A 146 24.69 -16.07 3.77
C PHE A 146 24.31 -15.03 2.72
N HIS A 147 23.28 -15.31 1.94
CA HIS A 147 22.73 -14.39 0.95
C HIS A 147 21.28 -14.73 0.60
N GLY A 148 20.57 -13.77 0.11
CA GLY A 148 19.25 -13.91 -0.50
C GLY A 148 19.17 -13.14 -1.79
N THR A 149 18.34 -13.59 -2.72
CA THR A 149 18.14 -12.91 -4.01
C THR A 149 16.66 -12.73 -4.29
N ALA A 150 16.29 -11.55 -4.78
CA ALA A 150 14.95 -11.29 -5.29
C ALA A 150 15.04 -10.86 -6.75
N HIS A 151 14.43 -11.61 -7.64
CA HIS A 151 14.36 -11.30 -9.06
C HIS A 151 12.93 -10.96 -9.45
N ILE A 152 12.70 -9.74 -9.92
CA ILE A 152 11.40 -9.27 -10.40
C ILE A 152 11.52 -8.99 -11.89
N ARG A 153 10.73 -9.72 -12.68
CA ARG A 153 10.67 -9.58 -14.14
C ARG A 153 9.23 -9.40 -14.56
N TRP A 154 8.67 -8.23 -14.20
CA TRP A 154 7.30 -7.86 -14.53
C TRP A 154 7.28 -6.84 -15.66
N ASN A 155 6.79 -7.23 -16.80
CA ASN A 155 6.54 -6.27 -17.87
C ASN A 155 5.25 -5.49 -17.61
N ARG A 156 5.33 -4.16 -17.76
CA ARG A 156 4.20 -3.23 -17.77
C ARG A 156 4.27 -2.44 -19.06
N GLY A 157 3.49 -2.85 -20.06
CA GLY A 157 3.44 -2.14 -21.34
C GLY A 157 2.69 -0.79 -21.26
N PRO A 158 2.63 -0.04 -22.39
CA PRO A 158 1.98 1.28 -22.46
C PRO A 158 0.57 1.29 -21.88
N ALA A 159 -0.25 0.30 -22.21
CA ALA A 159 -1.63 0.19 -21.74
C ALA A 159 -1.76 0.16 -20.20
N TYR A 160 -0.71 -0.21 -19.45
CA TYR A 160 -0.72 -0.13 -18.00
C TYR A 160 -0.56 1.32 -17.52
N TYR A 161 0.35 2.07 -18.15
CA TYR A 161 0.64 3.45 -17.75
C TYR A 161 -0.46 4.40 -18.20
N GLU A 162 -1.12 4.13 -19.33
CA GLU A 162 -2.25 4.89 -19.86
C GLU A 162 -3.53 4.78 -19.01
N GLN A 163 -3.62 3.82 -18.10
CA GLN A 163 -4.79 3.67 -17.21
C GLN A 163 -5.02 4.85 -16.28
N ALA A 164 -3.95 5.58 -15.94
CA ALA A 164 -4.06 6.74 -15.07
C ALA A 164 -2.83 7.64 -15.20
N PRO A 165 -3.02 8.99 -15.25
CA PRO A 165 -1.93 9.93 -15.50
C PRO A 165 -0.85 9.98 -14.41
N TRP A 166 -1.13 9.47 -13.23
CA TRP A 166 -0.17 9.41 -12.13
C TRP A 166 0.86 8.29 -12.26
N ARG A 167 0.58 7.26 -13.08
CA ARG A 167 1.47 6.11 -13.24
C ARG A 167 2.77 6.49 -13.92
N GLY A 168 3.88 5.97 -13.41
CA GLY A 168 5.21 6.24 -13.92
C GLY A 168 5.74 7.65 -13.60
N THR A 169 5.06 8.41 -12.75
CA THR A 169 5.55 9.71 -12.25
C THR A 169 6.31 9.53 -10.93
N TRP A 170 7.32 10.35 -10.70
CA TRP A 170 8.03 10.37 -9.40
C TRP A 170 7.12 10.83 -8.26
N GLU A 171 6.28 11.81 -8.54
CA GLU A 171 5.45 12.46 -7.53
C GLU A 171 4.33 11.57 -6.97
N GLN A 172 3.73 10.71 -7.81
CA GLN A 172 2.52 9.98 -7.42
C GLN A 172 2.68 8.46 -7.43
N ASP A 173 3.68 7.92 -8.15
CA ASP A 173 3.92 6.48 -8.30
C ASP A 173 5.23 6.03 -7.64
N GLY A 174 6.30 6.81 -7.79
CA GLY A 174 7.61 6.54 -7.20
C GLY A 174 8.46 5.53 -7.97
N GLY A 175 8.08 5.15 -9.20
CA GLY A 175 8.84 4.26 -10.07
C GLY A 175 8.65 2.76 -9.83
N ALA A 176 9.38 1.95 -10.60
CA ALA A 176 9.27 0.50 -10.56
C ALA A 176 9.70 -0.10 -9.22
N LEU A 177 10.73 0.45 -8.59
CA LEU A 177 11.21 -0.04 -7.30
C LEU A 177 10.17 0.19 -6.20
N MET A 178 9.59 1.39 -6.16
CA MET A 178 8.63 1.77 -5.13
C MET A 178 7.24 1.16 -5.36
N ASN A 179 6.80 1.05 -6.61
CA ASN A 179 5.45 0.53 -6.90
C ASN A 179 5.41 -0.99 -7.09
N GLN A 180 6.30 -1.54 -7.95
CA GLN A 180 6.26 -2.95 -8.31
C GLN A 180 7.16 -3.80 -7.41
N CYS A 181 8.41 -3.39 -7.23
CA CYS A 181 9.43 -4.20 -6.57
C CYS A 181 9.37 -4.15 -5.05
N ILE A 182 8.67 -3.18 -4.47
CA ILE A 182 8.60 -2.97 -3.02
C ILE A 182 8.17 -4.24 -2.25
N HIS A 183 7.29 -5.06 -2.82
CA HIS A 183 6.88 -6.32 -2.20
C HIS A 183 8.03 -7.31 -2.04
N ASN A 184 8.90 -7.39 -3.05
CA ASN A 184 10.04 -8.31 -3.03
C ASN A 184 11.19 -7.75 -2.21
N ILE A 185 11.38 -6.42 -2.21
CA ILE A 185 12.32 -5.72 -1.35
C ILE A 185 11.93 -5.92 0.12
N ASP A 186 10.66 -5.76 0.43
CA ASP A 186 10.10 -6.02 1.77
C ASP A 186 10.33 -7.46 2.21
N LEU A 187 10.00 -8.44 1.36
CA LEU A 187 10.22 -9.85 1.67
C LEU A 187 11.69 -10.19 1.85
N LEU A 188 12.57 -9.67 1.00
CA LEU A 188 14.02 -9.90 1.13
C LEU A 188 14.54 -9.38 2.46
N ARG A 189 14.18 -8.13 2.81
CA ARG A 189 14.53 -7.52 4.08
C ARG A 189 13.98 -8.35 5.26
N TRP A 190 12.72 -8.73 5.21
CA TRP A 190 12.06 -9.50 6.27
C TRP A 190 12.68 -10.87 6.50
N MET A 191 13.22 -11.50 5.45
CA MET A 191 13.88 -12.81 5.52
C MET A 191 15.36 -12.71 5.90
N MET A 192 16.09 -11.70 5.40
CA MET A 192 17.53 -11.58 5.65
C MET A 192 17.88 -10.88 6.96
N GLY A 193 16.96 -10.13 7.53
CA GLY A 193 17.15 -9.31 8.73
C GLY A 193 16.80 -7.85 8.48
N ASP A 194 16.40 -7.16 9.54
CA ASP A 194 15.86 -5.80 9.43
C ASP A 194 16.93 -4.70 9.37
N GLU A 195 18.17 -5.01 9.74
CA GLU A 195 19.24 -4.03 9.80
C GLU A 195 20.06 -4.01 8.51
N VAL A 196 19.70 -3.07 7.63
CA VAL A 196 20.50 -2.76 6.43
C VAL A 196 21.65 -1.85 6.83
N ASP A 197 22.87 -2.25 6.46
CA ASP A 197 24.10 -1.51 6.71
C ASP A 197 24.50 -0.65 5.51
N GLU A 198 24.45 -1.22 4.31
CA GLU A 198 24.89 -0.56 3.09
C GLU A 198 24.05 -0.98 1.88
N VAL A 199 23.83 -0.02 0.99
CA VAL A 199 23.15 -0.26 -0.29
C VAL A 199 23.99 0.33 -1.42
N MET A 200 24.23 -0.47 -2.46
CA MET A 200 24.74 0.00 -3.75
C MET A 200 23.73 -0.35 -4.83
N ALA A 201 23.29 0.64 -5.60
CA ALA A 201 22.25 0.43 -6.59
C ALA A 201 22.47 1.26 -7.85
N TYR A 202 21.95 0.74 -8.96
CA TYR A 202 21.79 1.44 -10.23
C TYR A 202 20.32 1.41 -10.63
N THR A 203 19.82 2.52 -11.12
CA THR A 203 18.48 2.65 -11.67
C THR A 203 18.53 3.36 -13.01
N ASP A 204 17.67 2.99 -13.92
CA ASP A 204 17.56 3.64 -15.23
C ASP A 204 16.14 3.47 -15.80
N ASN A 205 15.85 4.23 -16.84
CA ASN A 205 14.68 4.03 -17.69
C ASN A 205 15.14 3.63 -19.08
N LEU A 206 15.15 2.32 -19.35
CA LEU A 206 15.68 1.75 -20.59
C LEU A 206 14.62 1.40 -21.63
N ASN A 207 13.40 1.12 -21.20
CA ASN A 207 12.36 0.58 -22.07
C ASN A 207 11.11 1.45 -22.16
N HIS A 208 10.85 2.31 -21.17
CA HIS A 208 9.61 3.06 -21.03
C HIS A 208 9.86 4.57 -21.14
N GLY A 209 10.46 5.03 -22.24
CA GLY A 209 10.78 6.46 -22.46
C GLY A 209 9.58 7.42 -22.37
N TYR A 210 8.36 6.89 -22.22
CA TYR A 210 7.13 7.64 -22.03
C TYR A 210 6.74 7.83 -20.55
N ILE A 211 7.53 7.32 -19.60
CA ILE A 211 7.35 7.57 -18.15
C ILE A 211 8.52 8.39 -17.60
N GLN A 212 8.33 9.00 -16.45
CA GLN A 212 9.35 9.83 -15.79
C GLN A 212 10.30 9.02 -14.90
N ALA A 213 9.74 8.02 -14.22
CA ALA A 213 10.46 7.23 -13.22
C ALA A 213 11.23 6.07 -13.85
N GLU A 214 12.05 5.40 -13.04
CA GLU A 214 12.83 4.24 -13.46
C GLU A 214 11.92 3.03 -13.79
N ASP A 215 12.38 2.23 -14.76
CA ASP A 215 11.81 0.94 -15.09
C ASP A 215 12.75 -0.24 -14.82
N LEU A 216 13.99 0.08 -14.46
CA LEU A 216 15.04 -0.87 -14.07
C LEU A 216 15.68 -0.46 -12.76
N GLY A 217 15.91 -1.44 -11.88
CA GLY A 217 16.73 -1.30 -10.69
C GLY A 217 17.53 -2.56 -10.40
N ILE A 218 18.80 -2.39 -10.11
CA ILE A 218 19.70 -3.46 -9.67
C ILE A 218 20.38 -2.98 -8.38
N ALA A 219 20.29 -3.78 -7.32
CA ALA A 219 20.87 -3.41 -6.04
C ALA A 219 21.58 -4.58 -5.36
N VAL A 220 22.62 -4.25 -4.62
CA VAL A 220 23.26 -5.11 -3.62
C VAL A 220 23.04 -4.47 -2.26
N VAL A 221 22.54 -5.25 -1.32
CA VAL A 221 22.22 -4.79 0.03
C VAL A 221 23.02 -5.62 1.03
N ARG A 222 23.79 -4.95 1.89
CA ARG A 222 24.46 -5.58 3.01
C ARG A 222 23.61 -5.47 4.26
N PHE A 223 23.34 -6.60 4.89
CA PHE A 223 22.70 -6.70 6.20
C PHE A 223 23.77 -6.93 7.27
N ARG A 224 23.47 -6.53 8.51
CA ARG A 224 24.33 -6.78 9.68
C ARG A 224 24.26 -8.21 10.20
#